data_fe08c2d72ee6270d0c352880f200615b
#
_entry.id   fe08c2d72ee6270d0c352880f200615b
#
_cell.length_a   1.000
_cell.length_b   1.000
_cell.length_c   1.000
_cell.angle_alpha   90.00
_cell.angle_beta   90.00
_cell.angle_gamma   90.00
#
_symmetry.space_group_name_H-M   'P 1'
#
loop_
_entity.id
_entity.type
_entity.pdbx_description
1 polymer ?
#
loop_
_entity_poly.entity_id
_entity_poly.type
_entity_poly.pdbx_seq_one_letter_code
_entity_poly.pdbx_strand_id
1 'polypeptide(L)'
;ATAVKRGVISLGNSICCPSVTYCMDALPKPVFSSGMRSNLDWEAWERLSRLKGEFVYDKRIGMYHRVHEGSETSACIVDDTRTKEDLMMLKKFWPDPIANLINKAYTKAQRYN
;
A
#
# COMPACT_ATOMS: atom_id res chain seq x y z
N ALA A 1 1.20 -18.10 2.25
CA ALA A 1 2.60 -18.11 1.81
C ALA A 1 3.08 -16.71 1.46
N THR A 2 4.35 -16.44 1.68
CA THR A 2 4.96 -15.12 1.40
C THR A 2 4.74 -14.67 -0.04
N ALA A 3 4.91 -15.58 -1.00
CA ALA A 3 4.74 -15.24 -2.43
C ALA A 3 3.33 -14.75 -2.76
N VAL A 4 2.31 -15.35 -2.16
CA VAL A 4 0.91 -14.94 -2.36
C VAL A 4 0.66 -13.58 -1.75
N LYS A 5 1.10 -13.34 -0.52
CA LYS A 5 0.96 -12.05 0.16
C LYS A 5 1.62 -10.93 -0.65
N ARG A 6 2.85 -11.17 -1.13
CA ARG A 6 3.58 -10.18 -1.93
C ARG A 6 2.91 -9.95 -3.28
N GLY A 7 2.39 -11.01 -3.92
CA GLY A 7 1.69 -10.90 -5.18
C GLY A 7 0.48 -9.99 -5.12
N VAL A 8 -0.31 -10.07 -4.05
CA VAL A 8 -1.51 -9.26 -3.85
C VAL A 8 -1.19 -7.76 -3.83
N ILE A 9 -0.03 -7.36 -3.29
CA ILE A 9 0.35 -5.95 -3.14
C ILE A 9 1.41 -5.49 -4.14
N SER A 10 1.81 -6.33 -5.10
CA SER A 10 2.93 -6.05 -5.99
C SER A 10 2.60 -5.07 -7.13
N LEU A 11 1.34 -4.95 -7.49
CA LEU A 11 0.90 -4.07 -8.59
C LEU A 11 0.28 -2.76 -8.12
N GLY A 12 0.11 -2.60 -6.83
CA GLY A 12 -0.47 -1.41 -6.22
C GLY A 12 -0.87 -1.69 -4.78
N ASN A 13 -1.22 -0.63 -4.06
CA ASN A 13 -1.73 -0.76 -2.70
C ASN A 13 -3.19 -1.23 -2.72
N SER A 14 -3.37 -2.53 -2.65
CA SER A 14 -4.70 -3.16 -2.74
C SER A 14 -5.40 -3.30 -1.40
N ILE A 15 -4.75 -2.94 -0.30
CA ILE A 15 -5.28 -3.08 1.06
C ILE A 15 -5.56 -1.69 1.63
N CYS A 16 -6.83 -1.41 1.92
CA CYS A 16 -7.24 -0.14 2.50
C CYS A 16 -6.80 -0.07 3.97
N CYS A 17 -5.94 0.88 4.31
CA CYS A 17 -5.33 0.99 5.64
C CYS A 17 -6.34 0.93 6.79
N PRO A 18 -7.42 1.72 6.80
CA PRO A 18 -8.35 1.68 7.93
C PRO A 18 -9.18 0.40 8.03
N SER A 19 -9.12 -0.49 7.04
CA SER A 19 -9.86 -1.76 7.05
C SER A 19 -9.09 -2.91 7.71
N VAL A 20 -7.87 -2.68 8.18
CA VAL A 20 -6.99 -3.74 8.66
C VAL A 20 -7.06 -3.89 10.17
N THR A 21 -7.17 -5.12 10.64
CA THR A 21 -7.04 -5.49 12.05
C THR A 21 -5.73 -6.25 12.25
N TYR A 22 -4.99 -5.92 13.30
CA TYR A 22 -3.64 -6.43 13.55
C TYR A 22 -3.58 -7.35 14.74
N CYS A 23 -2.85 -8.46 14.60
CA CYS A 23 -2.42 -9.24 15.76
C CYS A 23 -1.11 -8.64 16.30
N MET A 24 -1.22 -7.69 17.19
CA MET A 24 -0.07 -6.90 17.66
C MET A 24 1.01 -7.73 18.36
N ASP A 25 0.62 -8.82 19.02
CA ASP A 25 1.58 -9.70 19.67
C ASP A 25 2.52 -10.41 18.70
N ALA A 26 2.07 -10.59 17.45
CA ALA A 26 2.84 -11.28 16.40
C ALA A 26 3.65 -10.33 15.52
N LEU A 27 3.55 -9.02 15.72
CA LEU A 27 4.16 -8.03 14.84
C LEU A 27 5.31 -7.29 15.50
N PRO A 28 6.37 -6.98 14.73
CA PRO A 28 7.43 -6.10 15.22
C PRO A 28 6.89 -4.68 15.39
N LYS A 29 7.42 -3.94 16.35
CA LYS A 29 7.01 -2.56 16.65
C LYS A 29 8.16 -1.62 16.39
N PRO A 30 7.87 -0.45 15.80
CA PRO A 30 6.57 0.03 15.34
C PRO A 30 6.13 -0.65 14.04
N VAL A 31 4.81 -0.77 13.83
CA VAL A 31 4.27 -1.34 12.59
C VAL A 31 4.49 -0.39 11.42
N PHE A 32 4.31 0.90 11.64
CA PHE A 32 4.54 1.95 10.64
C PHE A 32 5.80 2.72 11.01
N SER A 33 6.81 2.67 10.15
CA SER A 33 8.11 3.26 10.47
C SER A 33 8.83 3.88 9.28
N SER A 34 8.21 3.91 8.09
CA SER A 34 8.85 4.50 6.92
C SER A 34 8.78 6.04 6.96
N GLY A 35 9.65 6.69 6.20
CA GLY A 35 9.58 8.12 5.97
C GLY A 35 8.58 8.53 4.90
N MET A 36 7.79 7.59 4.39
CA MET A 36 6.80 7.88 3.35
C MET A 36 5.60 8.61 3.90
N ARG A 37 5.07 9.53 3.11
CA ARG A 37 3.92 10.33 3.48
C ARG A 37 2.60 9.69 3.04
N SER A 38 2.54 9.24 1.79
CA SER A 38 1.32 8.65 1.22
C SER A 38 1.27 7.13 1.33
N ASN A 39 2.42 6.45 1.20
CA ASN A 39 2.52 5.00 1.14
C ASN A 39 3.08 4.38 2.41
N LEU A 40 2.84 5.02 3.54
CA LEU A 40 3.23 4.52 4.86
C LEU A 40 2.64 3.12 5.11
N ASP A 41 1.39 2.91 4.74
CA ASP A 41 0.70 1.63 4.85
C ASP A 41 1.26 0.58 3.88
N TRP A 42 1.40 0.91 2.60
CA TRP A 42 1.92 -0.04 1.60
C TRP A 42 3.33 -0.51 1.96
N GLU A 43 4.17 0.40 2.42
CA GLU A 43 5.50 0.04 2.91
C GLU A 43 5.40 -0.94 4.09
N ALA A 44 4.49 -0.71 5.03
CA ALA A 44 4.24 -1.62 6.14
C ALA A 44 3.77 -2.99 5.64
N TRP A 45 2.83 -3.03 4.67
CA TRP A 45 2.36 -4.29 4.09
C TRP A 45 3.49 -5.08 3.43
N GLU A 46 4.41 -4.41 2.75
CA GLU A 46 5.57 -5.05 2.13
C GLU A 46 6.47 -5.70 3.19
N ARG A 47 6.78 -4.99 4.27
CA ARG A 47 7.60 -5.56 5.35
C ARG A 47 6.90 -6.73 6.04
N LEU A 48 5.62 -6.56 6.36
CA LEU A 48 4.85 -7.61 7.04
C LEU A 48 4.65 -8.84 6.15
N SER A 49 4.62 -8.69 4.83
CA SER A 49 4.47 -9.80 3.90
C SER A 49 5.62 -10.79 3.94
N ARG A 50 6.78 -10.37 4.42
CA ARG A 50 7.98 -11.23 4.55
C ARG A 50 7.95 -12.09 5.79
N LEU A 51 7.09 -11.80 6.75
CA LEU A 51 7.00 -12.50 8.01
C LEU A 51 6.17 -13.78 7.87
N LYS A 52 6.34 -14.71 8.81
CA LYS A 52 5.45 -15.87 8.94
C LYS A 52 4.05 -15.40 9.31
N GLY A 53 3.04 -16.17 8.90
CA GLY A 53 1.66 -15.86 9.17
C GLY A 53 0.91 -15.50 7.89
N GLU A 54 -0.36 -15.20 8.02
CA GLU A 54 -1.26 -15.01 6.89
C GLU A 54 -1.92 -13.65 6.93
N PHE A 55 -2.23 -13.15 5.73
CA PHE A 55 -3.18 -12.06 5.52
C PHE A 55 -4.53 -12.72 5.29
N VAL A 56 -5.49 -12.44 6.16
CA VAL A 56 -6.83 -13.04 6.10
C VAL A 56 -7.83 -12.02 5.59
N TYR A 57 -8.57 -12.38 4.55
CA TYR A 57 -9.61 -11.52 3.98
C TYR A 57 -10.98 -11.85 4.56
N ASP A 58 -11.63 -10.87 5.18
CA ASP A 58 -13.00 -10.99 5.69
C ASP A 58 -13.93 -10.32 4.69
N LYS A 59 -14.84 -11.08 4.11
CA LYS A 59 -15.78 -10.61 3.08
C LYS A 59 -16.87 -9.69 3.62
N ARG A 60 -17.06 -9.63 4.94
CA ARG A 60 -18.10 -8.79 5.53
C ARG A 60 -17.71 -7.32 5.41
N ILE A 61 -18.69 -6.47 5.18
CA ILE A 61 -18.48 -5.03 5.20
C ILE A 61 -18.37 -4.57 6.65
N GLY A 62 -17.14 -4.20 7.05
CA GLY A 62 -16.86 -3.79 8.43
C GLY A 62 -16.74 -2.28 8.62
N MET A 63 -16.65 -1.51 7.53
CA MET A 63 -16.51 -0.06 7.60
C MET A 63 -16.84 0.61 6.28
N TYR A 64 -17.08 1.94 6.34
CA TYR A 64 -17.19 2.79 5.16
C TYR A 64 -16.07 3.82 5.21
N HIS A 65 -15.44 4.08 4.05
CA HIS A 65 -14.32 5.01 3.93
C HIS A 65 -14.77 6.29 3.23
N ARG A 66 -14.66 7.42 3.94
CA ARG A 66 -15.00 8.72 3.38
C ARG A 66 -13.83 9.29 2.58
N VAL A 67 -14.09 9.71 1.35
CA VAL A 67 -13.12 10.42 0.52
C VAL A 67 -13.41 11.92 0.59
N HIS A 68 -12.40 12.74 0.87
CA HIS A 68 -12.54 14.19 0.98
C HIS A 68 -11.23 14.90 0.62
N GLU A 69 -11.33 16.17 0.24
CA GLU A 69 -10.16 16.95 -0.21
C GLU A 69 -9.13 17.21 0.88
N GLY A 70 -9.56 17.24 2.14
CA GLY A 70 -8.67 17.49 3.27
C GLY A 70 -7.84 16.29 3.70
N SER A 71 -7.97 15.12 3.03
CA SER A 71 -7.22 13.93 3.38
C SER A 71 -5.75 14.02 2.96
N GLU A 72 -4.87 13.33 3.66
CA GLU A 72 -3.45 13.25 3.30
C GLU A 72 -3.25 12.64 1.92
N THR A 73 -4.04 11.64 1.54
CA THR A 73 -3.98 11.03 0.22
C THR A 73 -4.28 12.05 -0.88
N SER A 74 -5.31 12.85 -0.71
CA SER A 74 -5.67 13.90 -1.68
C SER A 74 -4.56 14.94 -1.82
N ALA A 75 -3.96 15.38 -0.71
CA ALA A 75 -2.84 16.32 -0.72
C ALA A 75 -1.63 15.74 -1.45
N CYS A 76 -1.30 14.47 -1.21
CA CYS A 76 -0.15 13.80 -1.84
C CYS A 76 -0.36 13.63 -3.35
N ILE A 77 -1.59 13.40 -3.80
CA ILE A 77 -1.90 13.31 -5.23
C ILE A 77 -1.66 14.66 -5.92
N VAL A 78 -2.08 15.75 -5.28
CA VAL A 78 -1.94 17.11 -5.84
C VAL A 78 -0.47 17.51 -5.99
N ASP A 79 0.40 17.14 -5.04
CA ASP A 79 1.81 17.55 -5.05
C ASP A 79 2.78 16.48 -5.62
N ASP A 80 2.24 15.45 -6.30
CA ASP A 80 2.99 14.33 -6.89
C ASP A 80 3.77 13.47 -5.89
N THR A 81 3.62 13.68 -4.59
CA THR A 81 4.30 12.86 -3.58
C THR A 81 3.90 11.39 -3.75
N ARG A 82 2.63 11.13 -4.00
CA ARG A 82 2.10 9.78 -4.16
C ARG A 82 2.74 9.06 -5.34
N THR A 83 2.88 9.73 -6.49
CA THR A 83 3.49 9.13 -7.69
C THR A 83 4.93 8.71 -7.42
N LYS A 84 5.69 9.55 -6.74
CA LYS A 84 7.09 9.26 -6.40
C LYS A 84 7.19 8.09 -5.42
N GLU A 85 6.34 8.07 -4.40
CA GLU A 85 6.33 7.00 -3.41
C GLU A 85 5.83 5.68 -4.00
N ASP A 86 4.84 5.73 -4.90
CA ASP A 86 4.37 4.56 -5.63
C ASP A 86 5.51 3.89 -6.40
N LEU A 87 6.33 4.69 -7.09
CA LEU A 87 7.48 4.16 -7.82
C LEU A 87 8.49 3.52 -6.87
N MET A 88 8.77 4.14 -5.74
CA MET A 88 9.67 3.56 -4.73
C MET A 88 9.16 2.20 -4.24
N MET A 89 7.85 2.07 -4.05
CA MET A 89 7.26 0.81 -3.61
C MET A 89 7.31 -0.26 -4.71
N LEU A 90 6.98 0.11 -5.94
CA LEU A 90 7.00 -0.84 -7.06
C LEU A 90 8.42 -1.39 -7.32
N LYS A 91 9.44 -0.59 -7.09
CA LYS A 91 10.83 -1.04 -7.21
C LYS A 91 11.23 -2.10 -6.18
N LYS A 92 10.47 -2.25 -5.10
CA LYS A 92 10.68 -3.34 -4.14
C LYS A 92 10.21 -4.71 -4.65
N PHE A 93 9.34 -4.72 -5.66
CA PHE A 93 8.76 -5.93 -6.24
C PHE A 93 9.28 -6.22 -7.66
N TRP A 94 9.65 -5.18 -8.42
CA TRP A 94 9.92 -5.26 -9.86
C TRP A 94 11.22 -4.54 -10.23
N PRO A 95 11.92 -4.98 -11.31
CA PRO A 95 13.03 -4.22 -11.88
C PRO A 95 12.59 -2.83 -12.33
N ASP A 96 13.52 -1.88 -12.37
CA ASP A 96 13.22 -0.48 -12.68
C ASP A 96 12.39 -0.26 -13.95
N PRO A 97 12.71 -0.87 -15.12
CA PRO A 97 11.89 -0.65 -16.32
C PRO A 97 10.45 -1.10 -16.14
N ILE A 98 10.23 -2.24 -15.48
CA ILE A 98 8.90 -2.78 -15.22
C ILE A 98 8.18 -1.92 -14.18
N ALA A 99 8.87 -1.50 -13.13
CA ALA A 99 8.30 -0.63 -12.11
C ALA A 99 7.82 0.70 -12.71
N ASN A 100 8.59 1.30 -13.59
CA ASN A 100 8.21 2.53 -14.28
C ASN A 100 6.95 2.35 -15.12
N LEU A 101 6.84 1.23 -15.85
CA LEU A 101 5.67 0.95 -16.67
C LEU A 101 4.42 0.77 -15.81
N ILE A 102 4.52 0.00 -14.74
CA ILE A 102 3.41 -0.23 -13.81
C ILE A 102 3.01 1.10 -13.15
N ASN A 103 3.97 1.93 -12.78
CA ASN A 103 3.71 3.21 -12.14
C ASN A 103 2.91 4.16 -13.05
N LYS A 104 3.22 4.19 -14.33
CA LYS A 104 2.46 4.99 -15.30
C LYS A 104 0.99 4.53 -15.36
N ALA A 105 0.76 3.23 -15.43
CA ALA A 105 -0.59 2.67 -15.46
C ALA A 105 -1.34 2.94 -14.15
N TYR A 106 -0.68 2.78 -13.02
CA TYR A 106 -1.25 2.99 -11.69
C TYR A 106 -1.63 4.46 -11.47
N THR A 107 -0.75 5.38 -11.84
CA THR A 107 -0.99 6.82 -11.74
C THR A 107 -2.17 7.24 -12.62
N LYS A 108 -2.23 6.71 -13.84
CA LYS A 108 -3.35 6.99 -14.75
C LYS A 108 -4.69 6.50 -14.19
N ALA A 109 -4.70 5.31 -13.60
CA ALA A 109 -5.90 4.75 -12.98
C ALA A 109 -6.40 5.62 -11.81
N GLN A 110 -5.50 6.18 -11.01
CA GLN A 110 -5.86 7.03 -9.87
C GLN A 110 -6.54 8.33 -10.28
N ARG A 111 -6.25 8.85 -11.47
CA ARG A 111 -6.85 10.11 -11.94
C ARG A 111 -8.36 9.98 -12.22
N TYR A 112 -8.86 8.76 -12.38
CA TYR A 112 -10.27 8.49 -12.69
C TYR A 112 -11.05 7.96 -11.48
N ASN A 113 -10.41 7.88 -10.33
CA ASN A 113 -11.04 7.38 -9.10
C ASN A 113 -11.33 8.51 -8.12
#